data_492431947a8c87e671a34b4495de295e
#
_entry.id   492431947a8c87e671a34b4495de295e
#
_cell.length_a   1.000
_cell.length_b   1.000
_cell.length_c   1.000
_cell.angle_alpha   90.00
_cell.angle_beta   90.00
_cell.angle_gamma   90.00
#
_symmetry.space_group_name_H-M   'P 1'
#
loop_
_entity.id
_entity.type
_entity.pdbx_description
1 polymer ?
#
loop_
_entity_poly.entity_id
_entity_poly.type
_entity_poly.pdbx_seq_one_letter_code
_entity_poly.pdbx_strand_id
1 'polypeptide(L)'
;MQGIQRIAGLLKLAGLLVLTLVVAGCGHQRANVNSAAGEAVAVLVDPGFTANMDGAAEAQCRQVADFMRKDLVSRLERQGYEVEVLHQRSEFTPATGQHLLMVQIESYAPESKTARTLVGFGTESTSLDTTYTIVHGDGKTLVSATDSVGSGRDWKFCCRALNERLIKVLASELAKH
;
A
#
# COMPACT_ATOMS: atom_id res chain seq x y z
N MET A 1 -11.85 20.57 -73.58
CA MET A 1 -10.92 20.82 -72.45
C MET A 1 -11.65 20.79 -71.10
N GLN A 2 -12.27 19.62 -70.72
CA GLN A 2 -13.04 19.47 -69.46
C GLN A 2 -12.67 18.21 -68.66
N GLY A 3 -11.58 17.54 -69.00
CA GLY A 3 -11.21 16.24 -68.40
C GLY A 3 -10.16 16.31 -67.27
N ILE A 4 -9.46 17.40 -67.09
CA ILE A 4 -8.26 17.48 -66.19
C ILE A 4 -8.59 17.96 -64.78
N GLN A 5 -9.73 18.61 -64.58
CA GLN A 5 -10.07 19.16 -63.23
C GLN A 5 -10.70 18.14 -62.28
N ARG A 6 -11.12 16.93 -62.75
CA ARG A 6 -11.74 15.92 -61.87
C ARG A 6 -10.75 15.02 -61.16
N ILE A 7 -9.51 14.95 -61.58
CA ILE A 7 -8.50 14.06 -61.02
C ILE A 7 -7.80 14.72 -59.80
N ALA A 8 -7.73 16.06 -59.76
CA ALA A 8 -7.09 16.75 -58.64
C ALA A 8 -7.91 16.75 -57.34
N GLY A 9 -9.21 16.49 -57.40
CA GLY A 9 -10.10 16.40 -56.23
C GLY A 9 -10.02 15.07 -55.50
N LEU A 10 -9.75 13.97 -56.20
CA LEU A 10 -9.70 12.64 -55.57
C LEU A 10 -8.39 12.36 -54.82
N LEU A 11 -7.29 13.01 -55.20
CA LEU A 11 -6.01 12.85 -54.48
C LEU A 11 -5.95 13.60 -53.14
N LYS A 12 -6.77 14.62 -52.97
CA LYS A 12 -6.84 15.36 -51.68
C LYS A 12 -7.69 14.68 -50.62
N LEU A 13 -8.62 13.83 -50.99
CA LEU A 13 -9.44 13.05 -50.04
C LEU A 13 -8.70 11.80 -49.52
N ALA A 14 -7.81 11.22 -50.31
CA ALA A 14 -7.04 10.04 -49.89
C ALA A 14 -5.93 10.38 -48.90
N GLY A 15 -5.42 11.62 -48.89
CA GLY A 15 -4.40 12.07 -47.95
C GLY A 15 -4.91 12.38 -46.54
N LEU A 16 -6.21 12.63 -46.40
CA LEU A 16 -6.79 12.98 -45.09
C LEU A 16 -7.24 11.77 -44.26
N LEU A 17 -7.36 10.61 -44.90
CA LEU A 17 -7.83 9.36 -44.24
C LEU A 17 -6.70 8.56 -43.61
N VAL A 18 -5.45 8.84 -43.93
CA VAL A 18 -4.27 8.10 -43.39
C VAL A 18 -3.72 8.73 -42.11
N LEU A 19 -4.10 9.96 -41.78
CA LEU A 19 -3.58 10.67 -40.63
C LEU A 19 -4.37 10.48 -39.31
N THR A 20 -5.49 9.72 -39.35
CA THR A 20 -6.33 9.51 -38.16
C THR A 20 -6.15 8.14 -37.48
N LEU A 21 -5.17 7.34 -37.90
CA LEU A 21 -5.03 5.92 -37.46
C LEU A 21 -3.78 5.66 -36.57
N VAL A 22 -3.10 6.67 -36.07
CA VAL A 22 -1.86 6.50 -35.26
C VAL A 22 -1.97 7.03 -33.83
N VAL A 23 -3.17 7.28 -33.30
CA VAL A 23 -3.35 7.66 -31.89
C VAL A 23 -4.18 6.61 -31.10
N ALA A 24 -4.13 5.37 -31.54
CA ALA A 24 -4.73 4.28 -30.76
C ALA A 24 -3.63 3.31 -30.33
N GLY A 25 -3.00 3.57 -29.19
CA GLY A 25 -2.18 2.51 -28.66
C GLY A 25 -1.05 2.93 -27.74
N CYS A 26 -1.34 3.42 -26.60
CA CYS A 26 -0.64 3.15 -25.34
C CYS A 26 -1.58 3.51 -24.18
N GLY A 27 -2.77 2.96 -24.22
CA GLY A 27 -3.54 2.77 -23.02
C GLY A 27 -2.81 1.74 -22.20
N HIS A 28 -1.96 2.17 -21.27
CA HIS A 28 -1.73 1.38 -20.08
C HIS A 28 -3.12 1.10 -19.53
N GLN A 29 -3.62 -0.12 -19.72
CA GLN A 29 -4.68 -0.66 -18.90
C GLN A 29 -4.12 -0.63 -17.48
N ARG A 30 -4.32 0.50 -16.79
CA ARG A 30 -4.42 0.48 -15.35
C ARG A 30 -5.48 -0.58 -15.10
N ALA A 31 -5.05 -1.70 -14.54
CA ALA A 31 -5.98 -2.64 -13.97
C ALA A 31 -7.01 -1.78 -13.23
N ASN A 32 -8.27 -1.97 -13.57
CA ASN A 32 -9.38 -1.36 -12.89
C ASN A 32 -9.34 -1.94 -11.47
N VAL A 33 -8.51 -1.35 -10.61
CA VAL A 33 -8.67 -1.45 -9.19
C VAL A 33 -10.02 -0.78 -9.00
N ASN A 34 -11.04 -1.57 -8.67
CA ASN A 34 -12.32 -1.06 -8.22
C ASN A 34 -11.97 0.00 -7.20
N SER A 35 -12.06 1.25 -7.63
CA SER A 35 -11.78 2.38 -6.75
C SER A 35 -12.85 2.30 -5.67
N ALA A 36 -12.45 2.01 -4.46
CA ALA A 36 -13.22 2.24 -3.25
C ALA A 36 -13.40 3.76 -3.08
N ALA A 37 -13.81 4.43 -4.16
CA ALA A 37 -13.98 5.87 -4.20
C ALA A 37 -15.08 6.24 -3.21
N GLY A 38 -14.67 6.77 -2.06
CA GLY A 38 -15.56 7.17 -0.97
C GLY A 38 -15.52 6.29 0.27
N GLU A 39 -14.73 5.22 0.33
CA GLU A 39 -14.53 4.48 1.57
C GLU A 39 -13.46 5.15 2.43
N ALA A 40 -13.80 5.40 3.69
CA ALA A 40 -12.90 5.97 4.68
C ALA A 40 -12.17 4.86 5.45
N VAL A 41 -10.86 4.99 5.62
CA VAL A 41 -10.04 4.05 6.38
C VAL A 41 -9.31 4.78 7.50
N ALA A 42 -9.68 4.49 8.74
CA ALA A 42 -8.94 4.92 9.91
C ALA A 42 -7.73 3.98 10.11
N VAL A 43 -6.54 4.54 10.23
CA VAL A 43 -5.27 3.79 10.35
C VAL A 43 -4.67 4.00 11.73
N LEU A 44 -4.46 2.92 12.45
CA LEU A 44 -3.75 2.88 13.73
C LEU A 44 -2.54 1.96 13.61
N VAL A 45 -1.35 2.48 13.83
CA VAL A 45 -0.12 1.67 13.93
C VAL A 45 0.43 1.77 15.34
N ASP A 46 0.36 0.65 16.06
CA ASP A 46 0.85 0.50 17.42
C ASP A 46 2.31 0.03 17.39
N PRO A 47 3.25 0.73 18.05
CA PRO A 47 4.64 0.30 18.12
C PRO A 47 4.90 -0.96 18.95
N GLY A 48 3.90 -1.51 19.64
CA GLY A 48 4.04 -2.78 20.38
C GLY A 48 4.95 -2.70 21.58
N PHE A 49 4.89 -1.64 22.37
CA PHE A 49 5.74 -1.50 23.57
C PHE A 49 5.43 -2.56 24.63
N THR A 50 6.48 -3.15 25.19
CA THR A 50 6.39 -4.06 26.34
C THR A 50 7.04 -3.45 27.57
N ALA A 51 6.61 -3.88 28.76
CA ALA A 51 7.10 -3.35 30.04
C ALA A 51 8.63 -3.54 30.28
N ASN A 52 9.26 -4.45 29.52
CA ASN A 52 10.67 -4.77 29.66
C ASN A 52 11.54 -4.19 28.54
N MET A 53 10.97 -3.35 27.67
CA MET A 53 11.70 -2.75 26.55
C MET A 53 12.57 -1.60 27.08
N ASP A 54 13.83 -1.57 26.67
CA ASP A 54 14.71 -0.44 26.97
C ASP A 54 14.39 0.77 26.07
N GLY A 55 14.84 1.96 26.48
CA GLY A 55 14.53 3.19 25.75
C GLY A 55 15.09 3.24 24.32
N ALA A 56 16.16 2.48 24.01
CA ALA A 56 16.70 2.40 22.67
C ALA A 56 15.81 1.53 21.77
N ALA A 57 15.35 0.40 22.28
CA ALA A 57 14.40 -0.48 21.60
C ALA A 57 13.05 0.22 21.39
N GLU A 58 12.54 0.95 22.39
CA GLU A 58 11.34 1.77 22.24
C GLU A 58 11.48 2.80 21.13
N ALA A 59 12.61 3.52 21.08
CA ALA A 59 12.85 4.54 20.06
C ALA A 59 12.88 3.90 18.65
N GLN A 60 13.45 2.72 18.51
CA GLN A 60 13.47 1.97 17.25
C GLN A 60 12.08 1.51 16.83
N CYS A 61 11.31 0.90 17.73
CA CYS A 61 9.93 0.49 17.44
C CYS A 61 9.05 1.68 17.06
N ARG A 62 9.22 2.82 17.74
CA ARG A 62 8.54 4.08 17.41
C ARG A 62 8.90 4.56 16.00
N GLN A 63 10.18 4.51 15.63
CA GLN A 63 10.64 4.87 14.29
C GLN A 63 10.06 3.95 13.21
N VAL A 64 10.00 2.64 13.47
CA VAL A 64 9.41 1.66 12.57
C VAL A 64 7.91 1.92 12.39
N ALA A 65 7.18 2.10 13.50
CA ALA A 65 5.74 2.39 13.48
C ALA A 65 5.42 3.68 12.71
N ASP A 66 6.19 4.75 12.95
CA ASP A 66 6.02 6.02 12.24
C ASP A 66 6.25 5.90 10.73
N PHE A 67 7.24 5.12 10.33
CA PHE A 67 7.50 4.86 8.91
C PHE A 67 6.38 4.01 8.29
N MET A 68 5.98 2.91 8.95
CA MET A 68 4.88 2.06 8.48
C MET A 68 3.60 2.87 8.29
N ARG A 69 3.23 3.68 9.29
CA ARG A 69 2.05 4.54 9.23
C ARG A 69 2.09 5.49 8.03
N LYS A 70 3.21 6.22 7.85
CA LYS A 70 3.36 7.17 6.73
C LYS A 70 3.30 6.50 5.36
N ASP A 71 3.96 5.35 5.19
CA ASP A 71 3.94 4.59 3.94
C ASP A 71 2.55 4.00 3.66
N LEU A 72 1.88 3.49 4.71
CA LEU A 72 0.53 2.92 4.62
C LEU A 72 -0.50 3.98 4.20
N VAL A 73 -0.53 5.12 4.89
CA VAL A 73 -1.40 6.27 4.56
C VAL A 73 -1.18 6.70 3.11
N SER A 74 0.07 6.96 2.72
CA SER A 74 0.38 7.40 1.35
C SER A 74 -0.03 6.38 0.27
N ARG A 75 -0.01 5.09 0.57
CA ARG A 75 -0.45 4.04 -0.36
C ARG A 75 -1.97 3.96 -0.46
N LEU A 76 -2.68 4.05 0.67
CA LEU A 76 -4.14 4.05 0.71
C LEU A 76 -4.71 5.27 -0.02
N GLU A 77 -4.20 6.47 0.23
CA GLU A 77 -4.60 7.69 -0.48
C GLU A 77 -4.39 7.57 -2.00
N ARG A 78 -3.28 6.98 -2.44
CA ARG A 78 -3.03 6.72 -3.87
C ARG A 78 -4.01 5.71 -4.49
N GLN A 79 -4.65 4.87 -3.68
CA GLN A 79 -5.71 3.97 -4.12
C GLN A 79 -7.11 4.58 -4.07
N GLY A 80 -7.22 5.83 -3.58
CA GLY A 80 -8.47 6.58 -3.56
C GLY A 80 -9.26 6.47 -2.26
N TYR A 81 -8.69 5.87 -1.19
CA TYR A 81 -9.30 5.88 0.13
C TYR A 81 -9.17 7.26 0.79
N GLU A 82 -10.18 7.65 1.54
CA GLU A 82 -10.07 8.74 2.51
C GLU A 82 -9.41 8.19 3.78
N VAL A 83 -8.26 8.76 4.20
CA VAL A 83 -7.47 8.19 5.29
C VAL A 83 -7.45 9.11 6.50
N GLU A 84 -7.86 8.57 7.64
CA GLU A 84 -7.74 9.19 8.96
C GLU A 84 -6.64 8.48 9.76
N VAL A 85 -5.77 9.23 10.42
CA VAL A 85 -4.73 8.67 11.30
C VAL A 85 -5.18 8.73 12.74
N LEU A 86 -5.21 7.57 13.40
CA LEU A 86 -5.51 7.47 14.82
C LEU A 86 -4.24 7.24 15.65
N HIS A 87 -4.25 7.71 16.88
CA HIS A 87 -3.19 7.48 17.86
C HIS A 87 -3.57 6.42 18.90
N GLN A 88 -4.88 6.19 19.09
CA GLN A 88 -5.41 5.19 20.00
C GLN A 88 -6.73 4.62 19.47
N ARG A 89 -7.02 3.37 19.83
CA ARG A 89 -8.22 2.65 19.38
C ARG A 89 -9.53 3.36 19.79
N SER A 90 -9.54 4.05 20.92
CA SER A 90 -10.69 4.79 21.43
C SER A 90 -11.12 5.99 20.58
N GLU A 91 -10.26 6.47 19.69
CA GLU A 91 -10.59 7.55 18.74
C GLU A 91 -11.48 7.07 17.61
N PHE A 92 -11.49 5.76 17.31
CA PHE A 92 -12.34 5.22 16.27
C PHE A 92 -13.79 5.10 16.72
N THR A 93 -14.66 5.79 16.01
CA THR A 93 -16.12 5.65 16.17
C THR A 93 -16.65 4.92 14.93
N PRO A 94 -17.21 3.71 15.09
CA PRO A 94 -17.78 2.98 13.97
C PRO A 94 -18.87 3.76 13.25
N ALA A 95 -18.78 3.85 11.92
CA ALA A 95 -19.77 4.50 11.06
C ALA A 95 -19.85 3.77 9.72
N THR A 96 -21.00 3.85 9.05
CA THR A 96 -21.20 3.25 7.73
C THR A 96 -20.19 3.82 6.73
N GLY A 97 -19.53 2.95 5.96
CA GLY A 97 -18.51 3.33 4.98
C GLY A 97 -17.15 3.70 5.57
N GLN A 98 -16.97 3.55 6.88
CA GLN A 98 -15.70 3.75 7.55
C GLN A 98 -15.13 2.43 8.05
N HIS A 99 -13.86 2.17 7.84
CA HIS A 99 -13.18 0.97 8.27
C HIS A 99 -12.00 1.32 9.17
N LEU A 100 -11.66 0.43 10.10
CA LEU A 100 -10.46 0.59 10.92
C LEU A 100 -9.44 -0.46 10.52
N LEU A 101 -8.25 -0.01 10.22
CA LEU A 101 -7.07 -0.82 10.00
C LEU A 101 -6.10 -0.62 11.17
N MET A 102 -5.99 -1.62 12.03
CA MET A 102 -5.02 -1.65 13.12
C MET A 102 -3.82 -2.51 12.71
N VAL A 103 -2.63 -2.04 12.98
CA VAL A 103 -1.38 -2.78 12.84
C VAL A 103 -0.60 -2.66 14.13
N GLN A 104 -0.23 -3.79 14.73
CA GLN A 104 0.61 -3.85 15.92
C GLN A 104 1.94 -4.48 15.56
N ILE A 105 3.04 -3.86 15.97
CA ILE A 105 4.38 -4.44 15.84
C ILE A 105 4.55 -5.43 16.99
N GLU A 106 4.72 -6.71 16.65
CA GLU A 106 4.92 -7.78 17.64
C GLU A 106 6.41 -7.94 17.97
N SER A 107 7.24 -7.91 16.94
CA SER A 107 8.68 -7.96 17.12
C SER A 107 9.42 -7.21 16.01
N TYR A 108 10.55 -6.64 16.35
CA TYR A 108 11.48 -6.04 15.42
C TYR A 108 12.90 -6.43 15.78
N ALA A 109 13.58 -7.14 14.89
CA ALA A 109 14.98 -7.47 15.00
C ALA A 109 15.77 -6.65 13.97
N PRO A 110 16.52 -5.61 14.41
CA PRO A 110 17.39 -4.86 13.51
C PRO A 110 18.58 -5.72 13.07
N GLU A 111 19.10 -5.43 11.88
CA GLU A 111 20.33 -6.05 11.42
C GLU A 111 21.48 -5.75 12.39
N SER A 112 22.10 -6.79 12.98
CA SER A 112 23.28 -6.65 13.80
C SER A 112 24.56 -6.69 12.94
N LYS A 113 25.25 -5.55 12.83
CA LYS A 113 26.52 -5.47 12.13
C LYS A 113 27.61 -6.31 12.79
N THR A 114 27.49 -6.59 14.07
CA THR A 114 28.53 -7.27 14.88
C THR A 114 28.56 -8.78 14.60
N ALA A 115 27.42 -9.41 14.36
CA ALA A 115 27.37 -10.84 14.10
C ALA A 115 27.78 -11.19 12.67
N ARG A 116 27.61 -10.29 11.68
CA ARG A 116 28.17 -10.46 10.31
C ARG A 116 29.69 -10.74 10.32
N THR A 117 30.39 -10.19 11.27
CA THR A 117 31.85 -10.30 11.36
C THR A 117 32.32 -11.62 11.96
N LEU A 118 31.49 -12.28 12.75
CA LEU A 118 31.88 -13.44 13.57
C LEU A 118 31.41 -14.80 13.04
N VAL A 119 30.31 -14.90 12.28
CA VAL A 119 29.64 -16.18 11.97
C VAL A 119 29.50 -16.47 10.48
N GLY A 120 29.96 -15.61 9.59
CA GLY A 120 29.85 -15.85 8.13
C GLY A 120 28.45 -15.55 7.59
N PHE A 121 28.39 -15.45 6.27
CA PHE A 121 27.19 -15.12 5.50
C PHE A 121 26.00 -16.04 5.84
N GLY A 122 24.93 -15.55 6.41
CA GLY A 122 23.67 -16.28 6.41
C GLY A 122 22.70 -16.12 7.56
N THR A 123 23.03 -15.46 8.67
CA THR A 123 22.18 -15.52 9.89
C THR A 123 21.58 -14.19 10.35
N GLU A 124 21.77 -13.08 9.65
CA GLU A 124 21.28 -11.79 10.14
C GLU A 124 20.55 -11.01 9.07
N SER A 125 19.28 -11.29 9.00
CA SER A 125 18.33 -10.45 8.29
C SER A 125 17.57 -9.58 9.29
N THR A 126 17.29 -8.34 8.92
CA THR A 126 16.25 -7.57 9.60
C THR A 126 14.95 -8.34 9.51
N SER A 127 14.26 -8.52 10.63
CA SER A 127 12.91 -9.10 10.65
C SER A 127 11.92 -8.14 11.32
N LEU A 128 10.68 -8.21 10.85
CA LEU A 128 9.56 -7.45 11.37
C LEU A 128 8.32 -8.34 11.35
N ASP A 129 7.76 -8.57 12.53
CA ASP A 129 6.52 -9.31 12.72
C ASP A 129 5.43 -8.34 13.15
N THR A 130 4.25 -8.48 12.56
CA THR A 130 3.10 -7.64 12.85
C THR A 130 1.84 -8.47 12.97
N THR A 131 0.94 -8.04 13.85
CA THR A 131 -0.46 -8.45 13.85
C THR A 131 -1.30 -7.33 13.26
N TYR A 132 -2.24 -7.66 12.39
CA TYR A 132 -3.16 -6.68 11.86
C TYR A 132 -4.62 -7.11 12.04
N THR A 133 -5.49 -6.13 12.22
CA THR A 133 -6.93 -6.33 12.35
C THR A 133 -7.65 -5.30 11.49
N ILE A 134 -8.60 -5.77 10.67
CA ILE A 134 -9.51 -4.93 9.89
C ILE A 134 -10.90 -5.02 10.52
N VAL A 135 -11.47 -3.88 10.86
CA VAL A 135 -12.80 -3.76 11.45
C VAL A 135 -13.69 -2.99 10.49
N HIS A 136 -14.85 -3.55 10.18
CA HIS A 136 -15.88 -2.89 9.38
C HIS A 136 -16.56 -1.76 10.16
N GLY A 137 -17.21 -0.84 9.46
CA GLY A 137 -17.90 0.31 10.04
C GLY A 137 -19.07 -0.02 10.96
N ASP A 138 -19.56 -1.25 10.98
CA ASP A 138 -20.52 -1.75 11.95
C ASP A 138 -19.87 -2.28 13.25
N GLY A 139 -18.54 -2.22 13.35
CA GLY A 139 -17.76 -2.71 14.47
C GLY A 139 -17.34 -4.18 14.37
N LYS A 140 -17.75 -4.90 13.31
CA LYS A 140 -17.39 -6.31 13.11
C LYS A 140 -15.94 -6.44 12.62
N THR A 141 -15.17 -7.33 13.23
CA THR A 141 -13.87 -7.71 12.72
C THR A 141 -14.02 -8.54 11.44
N LEU A 142 -13.46 -8.06 10.34
CA LEU A 142 -13.43 -8.76 9.06
C LEU A 142 -12.29 -9.78 9.01
N VAL A 143 -11.12 -9.37 9.47
CA VAL A 143 -9.93 -10.21 9.53
C VAL A 143 -9.04 -9.80 10.68
N SER A 144 -8.37 -10.78 11.30
CA SER A 144 -7.27 -10.58 12.22
C SER A 144 -6.24 -11.66 11.93
N ALA A 145 -5.00 -11.26 11.64
CA ALA A 145 -3.93 -12.17 11.26
C ALA A 145 -2.56 -11.60 11.60
N THR A 146 -1.56 -12.48 11.61
CA THR A 146 -0.14 -12.12 11.73
C THR A 146 0.54 -12.21 10.37
N ASP A 147 1.49 -11.34 10.11
CA ASP A 147 2.38 -11.40 8.95
C ASP A 147 3.80 -11.04 9.36
N SER A 148 4.76 -11.60 8.65
CA SER A 148 6.17 -11.53 8.98
C SER A 148 7.02 -11.35 7.72
N VAL A 149 8.04 -10.51 7.81
CA VAL A 149 9.02 -10.31 6.73
C VAL A 149 10.43 -10.28 7.32
N GLY A 150 11.28 -11.17 6.81
CA GLY A 150 12.71 -11.13 7.00
C GLY A 150 13.42 -10.70 5.71
N SER A 151 14.47 -9.89 5.80
CA SER A 151 15.24 -9.44 4.64
C SER A 151 16.67 -9.09 5.00
N GLY A 152 17.63 -9.41 4.11
CA GLY A 152 18.99 -8.87 4.14
C GLY A 152 19.05 -7.38 3.74
N ARG A 153 17.92 -6.75 3.45
CA ARG A 153 17.78 -5.31 3.21
C ARG A 153 17.48 -4.57 4.49
N ASP A 154 17.34 -3.26 4.39
CA ASP A 154 16.98 -2.41 5.52
C ASP A 154 15.54 -2.68 6.04
N TRP A 155 15.28 -2.25 7.26
CA TRP A 155 13.97 -2.39 7.92
C TRP A 155 12.83 -1.68 7.16
N LYS A 156 13.13 -0.62 6.39
CA LYS A 156 12.13 0.07 5.56
C LYS A 156 11.60 -0.82 4.44
N PHE A 157 12.44 -1.73 3.95
CA PHE A 157 11.99 -2.74 2.99
C PHE A 157 10.96 -3.68 3.63
N CYS A 158 11.21 -4.15 4.86
CA CYS A 158 10.27 -5.00 5.59
C CYS A 158 8.92 -4.28 5.79
N CYS A 159 8.94 -3.03 6.25
CA CYS A 159 7.74 -2.22 6.41
C CYS A 159 6.94 -2.09 5.09
N ARG A 160 7.61 -1.76 3.98
CA ARG A 160 6.94 -1.62 2.67
C ARG A 160 6.33 -2.92 2.19
N ALA A 161 7.02 -4.04 2.39
CA ALA A 161 6.54 -5.36 1.98
C ALA A 161 5.30 -5.79 2.77
N LEU A 162 5.29 -5.57 4.10
CA LEU A 162 4.13 -5.81 4.95
C LEU A 162 2.96 -4.90 4.56
N ASN A 163 3.18 -3.61 4.42
CA ASN A 163 2.13 -2.66 4.03
C ASN A 163 1.51 -3.02 2.66
N GLU A 164 2.32 -3.44 1.68
CA GLU A 164 1.81 -3.86 0.38
C GLU A 164 0.89 -5.07 0.47
N ARG A 165 1.26 -6.08 1.29
CA ARG A 165 0.42 -7.25 1.51
C ARG A 165 -0.88 -6.88 2.24
N LEU A 166 -0.76 -6.07 3.28
CA LEU A 166 -1.89 -5.62 4.09
C LEU A 166 -2.93 -4.85 3.27
N ILE A 167 -2.49 -3.97 2.38
CA ILE A 167 -3.39 -3.23 1.49
C ILE A 167 -4.13 -4.17 0.53
N LYS A 168 -3.46 -5.22 0.03
CA LYS A 168 -4.12 -6.23 -0.81
C LYS A 168 -5.19 -7.01 -0.03
N VAL A 169 -4.91 -7.34 1.24
CA VAL A 169 -5.89 -7.98 2.13
C VAL A 169 -7.07 -7.04 2.37
N LEU A 170 -6.81 -5.77 2.74
CA LEU A 170 -7.86 -4.77 2.95
C LEU A 170 -8.76 -4.67 1.72
N ALA A 171 -8.20 -4.44 0.55
CA ALA A 171 -8.98 -4.32 -0.70
C ALA A 171 -9.79 -5.59 -1.00
N SER A 172 -9.23 -6.78 -0.72
CA SER A 172 -9.93 -8.05 -0.90
C SER A 172 -11.08 -8.23 0.08
N GLU A 173 -10.93 -7.79 1.33
CA GLU A 173 -12.01 -7.90 2.34
C GLU A 173 -13.13 -6.90 2.05
N LEU A 174 -12.79 -5.66 1.72
CA LEU A 174 -13.80 -4.64 1.39
C LEU A 174 -14.62 -5.00 0.13
N ALA A 175 -14.01 -5.65 -0.85
CA ALA A 175 -14.72 -6.10 -2.06
C ALA A 175 -15.75 -7.22 -1.82
N LYS A 176 -15.80 -7.82 -0.62
CA LYS A 176 -16.77 -8.87 -0.24
C LYS A 176 -18.03 -8.31 0.40
N HIS A 177 -18.04 -7.05 0.75
CA HIS A 177 -19.09 -6.37 1.51
C HIS A 177 -19.68 -5.19 0.74
#